data_68d4568164e7074bd920a3cc875c2a56
#
_entry.id   68d4568164e7074bd920a3cc875c2a56
#
_cell.length_a   1.000
_cell.length_b   1.000
_cell.length_c   1.000
_cell.angle_alpha   90.00
_cell.angle_beta   90.00
_cell.angle_gamma   90.00
#
_symmetry.space_group_name_H-M   'P 1'
#
loop_
_entity.id
_entity.type
_entity.pdbx_description
1 polymer ?
#
loop_
_entity_poly.entity_id
_entity_poly.type
_entity_poly.pdbx_seq_one_letter_code
_entity_poly.pdbx_strand_id
1 'polypeptide(L)'
;VFLRAADLLAGPWREKIAAATMLGQSKSVYQAEIDAVCELIDFWRFNVAFARQILEQQPISGPGEWNRIDYRPLDGFVYAITPFNFTSIAGNLPTAPALMGNTVIWKPSITQTLAAYLTMQLLEAAGLPPGVINLVTGDGFAVSDVALADPRLAGIHFTGSTATFGHLWQWVGTNIGRYHSYPRLVGETGGKDFVVAHASARPDVLRTALIRGAFDYQGQKCSAVSRAFIAHSVWQRMGDELLAKAAELRYGDITDLSNYGGALIDQRAFVKNVDAIERAKGAAAVTVAVGGEYDDSEGYFVRPTVLLSDDPADESFVIEYFGPLLSVHVYPDERYEQILDVIDTGSRYALTGAVIADDRQAVLTALDRLRFAAGNFYVNDKPTGAVVGRQPFGGARGSGTNDKAGSPLNLLRWTSARSIKETFVAATDHIYPHMAVD
;
A
#
# COMPACT_ATOMS: atom_id res chain seq x y z
N VAL A 1 17.10 -17.57 6.39
CA VAL A 1 17.34 -16.12 6.62
C VAL A 1 16.05 -15.44 7.12
N PHE A 2 14.99 -15.35 6.32
CA PHE A 2 13.81 -14.52 6.64
C PHE A 2 13.03 -14.96 7.88
N LEU A 3 12.89 -16.26 8.16
CA LEU A 3 12.30 -16.75 9.44
C LEU A 3 13.16 -16.31 10.63
N ARG A 4 14.50 -16.41 10.51
CA ARG A 4 15.40 -15.91 11.55
C ARG A 4 15.34 -14.39 11.71
N ALA A 5 15.19 -13.64 10.61
CA ALA A 5 14.97 -12.19 10.65
C ALA A 5 13.66 -11.85 11.39
N ALA A 6 12.59 -12.59 11.14
CA ALA A 6 11.33 -12.45 11.87
C ALA A 6 11.48 -12.71 13.37
N ASP A 7 12.25 -13.75 13.76
CA ASP A 7 12.51 -14.05 15.17
C ASP A 7 13.39 -13.00 15.85
N LEU A 8 14.41 -12.48 15.16
CA LEU A 8 15.24 -11.38 15.66
C LEU A 8 14.40 -10.10 15.84
N LEU A 9 13.52 -9.79 14.90
CA LEU A 9 12.63 -8.62 14.98
C LEU A 9 11.57 -8.78 16.07
N ALA A 10 11.05 -9.99 16.28
CA ALA A 10 10.12 -10.28 17.38
C ALA A 10 10.78 -10.20 18.76
N GLY A 11 12.11 -10.28 18.84
CA GLY A 11 12.91 -10.27 20.05
C GLY A 11 13.85 -9.05 20.15
N PRO A 12 15.18 -9.25 20.07
CA PRO A 12 16.16 -8.22 20.45
C PRO A 12 16.19 -6.99 19.54
N TRP A 13 15.59 -7.00 18.38
CA TRP A 13 15.54 -5.86 17.46
C TRP A 13 14.24 -5.06 17.53
N ARG A 14 13.23 -5.54 18.26
CA ARG A 14 11.90 -4.95 18.32
C ARG A 14 11.91 -3.47 18.68
N GLU A 15 12.43 -3.16 19.85
CA GLU A 15 12.44 -1.79 20.39
C GLU A 15 13.29 -0.86 19.51
N LYS A 16 14.40 -1.36 18.98
CA LYS A 16 15.31 -0.57 18.14
C LYS A 16 14.65 -0.15 16.82
N ILE A 17 13.95 -1.06 16.15
CA ILE A 17 13.25 -0.76 14.89
C ILE A 17 12.01 0.10 15.15
N ALA A 18 11.26 -0.16 16.23
CA ALA A 18 10.12 0.67 16.63
C ALA A 18 10.56 2.11 16.92
N ALA A 19 11.61 2.30 17.73
CA ALA A 19 12.16 3.63 18.05
C ALA A 19 12.67 4.38 16.80
N ALA A 20 13.37 3.70 15.91
CA ALA A 20 13.83 4.29 14.64
C ALA A 20 12.64 4.74 13.76
N THR A 21 11.55 3.97 13.77
CA THR A 21 10.33 4.31 13.05
C THR A 21 9.61 5.50 13.70
N MET A 22 9.49 5.52 15.02
CA MET A 22 8.92 6.67 15.74
C MET A 22 9.67 7.95 15.41
N LEU A 23 10.98 7.97 15.60
CA LEU A 23 11.81 9.15 15.42
C LEU A 23 11.95 9.59 13.95
N GLY A 24 12.14 8.64 13.04
CA GLY A 24 12.38 8.95 11.63
C GLY A 24 11.13 9.25 10.83
N GLN A 25 9.96 8.80 11.28
CA GLN A 25 8.69 8.93 10.56
C GLN A 25 7.61 9.69 11.34
N SER A 26 7.91 10.14 12.56
CA SER A 26 6.92 10.80 13.44
C SER A 26 5.68 9.92 13.71
N LYS A 27 5.90 8.61 13.93
CA LYS A 27 4.85 7.65 14.27
C LYS A 27 4.70 7.53 15.79
N SER A 28 3.47 7.42 16.26
CA SER A 28 3.23 7.02 17.66
C SER A 28 3.75 5.60 17.91
N VAL A 29 3.99 5.24 19.18
CA VAL A 29 4.46 3.90 19.55
C VAL A 29 3.55 2.80 19.03
N TYR A 30 2.22 3.01 19.09
CA TYR A 30 1.24 2.04 18.59
C TYR A 30 1.35 1.83 17.07
N GLN A 31 1.51 2.92 16.31
CA GLN A 31 1.68 2.86 14.86
C GLN A 31 3.04 2.24 14.48
N ALA A 32 4.11 2.55 15.19
CA ALA A 32 5.43 1.97 14.95
C ALA A 32 5.44 0.46 15.24
N GLU A 33 4.77 0.03 16.31
CA GLU A 33 4.65 -1.37 16.67
C GLU A 33 3.93 -2.19 15.59
N ILE A 34 2.80 -1.67 15.05
CA ILE A 34 2.03 -2.35 14.00
C ILE A 34 2.74 -2.25 12.66
N ASP A 35 3.03 -1.03 12.20
CA ASP A 35 3.40 -0.74 10.82
C ASP A 35 4.91 -0.96 10.54
N ALA A 36 5.71 -1.25 11.55
CA ALA A 36 7.12 -1.58 11.39
C ALA A 36 7.44 -3.00 11.87
N VAL A 37 7.03 -3.34 13.09
CA VAL A 37 7.46 -4.60 13.73
C VAL A 37 6.53 -5.74 13.38
N CYS A 38 5.26 -5.67 13.79
CA CYS A 38 4.32 -6.79 13.64
C CYS A 38 4.11 -7.14 12.16
N GLU A 39 3.86 -6.14 11.33
CA GLU A 39 3.59 -6.36 9.92
C GLU A 39 4.82 -6.90 9.15
N LEU A 40 6.03 -6.45 9.46
CA LEU A 40 7.23 -6.96 8.81
C LEU A 40 7.56 -8.41 9.23
N ILE A 41 7.33 -8.76 10.49
CA ILE A 41 7.41 -10.14 10.98
C ILE A 41 6.44 -11.03 10.18
N ASP A 42 5.21 -10.57 10.02
CA ASP A 42 4.19 -11.30 9.29
C ASP A 42 4.55 -11.42 7.80
N PHE A 43 5.01 -10.37 7.14
CA PHE A 43 5.50 -10.46 5.76
C PHE A 43 6.54 -11.56 5.61
N TRP A 44 7.56 -11.59 6.45
CA TRP A 44 8.62 -12.59 6.33
C TRP A 44 8.14 -14.00 6.60
N ARG A 45 7.27 -14.20 7.60
CA ARG A 45 6.72 -15.53 7.92
C ARG A 45 5.76 -16.04 6.85
N PHE A 46 4.81 -15.22 6.45
CA PHE A 46 3.82 -15.61 5.44
C PHE A 46 4.43 -15.74 4.05
N ASN A 47 5.34 -14.84 3.64
CA ASN A 47 5.99 -14.98 2.35
C ASN A 47 6.79 -16.28 2.21
N VAL A 48 7.46 -16.74 3.27
CA VAL A 48 8.13 -18.05 3.26
C VAL A 48 7.12 -19.18 3.08
N ALA A 49 5.97 -19.13 3.74
CA ALA A 49 4.91 -20.12 3.56
C ALA A 49 4.34 -20.08 2.13
N PHE A 50 4.09 -18.88 1.58
CA PHE A 50 3.59 -18.72 0.22
C PHE A 50 4.61 -19.15 -0.85
N ALA A 51 5.90 -18.90 -0.64
CA ALA A 51 6.95 -19.38 -1.54
C ALA A 51 6.96 -20.92 -1.62
N ARG A 52 6.78 -21.61 -0.47
CA ARG A 52 6.64 -23.08 -0.48
C ARG A 52 5.41 -23.54 -1.27
N GLN A 53 4.26 -22.90 -1.07
CA GLN A 53 3.04 -23.21 -1.84
C GLN A 53 3.23 -23.05 -3.35
N ILE A 54 3.96 -22.01 -3.78
CA ILE A 54 4.28 -21.79 -5.20
C ILE A 54 5.15 -22.95 -5.74
N LEU A 55 6.20 -23.33 -5.02
CA LEU A 55 7.11 -24.39 -5.44
C LEU A 55 6.45 -25.78 -5.50
N GLU A 56 5.39 -26.01 -4.72
CA GLU A 56 4.60 -27.25 -4.74
C GLU A 56 3.66 -27.34 -5.96
N GLN A 57 3.40 -26.24 -6.66
CA GLN A 57 2.55 -26.23 -7.86
C GLN A 57 3.31 -26.78 -9.05
N GLN A 58 3.07 -28.04 -9.37
CA GLN A 58 3.74 -28.76 -10.45
C GLN A 58 2.74 -29.29 -11.47
N PRO A 59 3.13 -29.40 -12.77
CA PRO A 59 2.27 -29.92 -13.82
C PRO A 59 2.09 -31.44 -13.71
N ILE A 60 1.07 -31.94 -14.40
CA ILE A 60 0.79 -33.38 -14.49
C ILE A 60 1.85 -34.03 -15.40
N SER A 61 2.32 -35.21 -14.99
CA SER A 61 3.18 -36.08 -15.80
C SER A 61 2.37 -37.25 -16.38
N GLY A 62 2.61 -37.55 -17.64
CA GLY A 62 2.06 -38.74 -18.31
C GLY A 62 2.94 -39.99 -18.13
N PRO A 63 2.49 -41.19 -18.59
CA PRO A 63 3.32 -42.36 -18.61
C PRO A 63 4.60 -42.17 -19.40
N GLY A 64 5.74 -42.56 -18.85
CA GLY A 64 7.05 -42.46 -19.53
C GLY A 64 7.65 -41.08 -19.61
N GLU A 65 7.11 -40.10 -18.89
CA GLU A 65 7.64 -38.74 -18.85
C GLU A 65 7.55 -38.13 -17.46
N TRP A 66 8.39 -37.14 -17.18
CA TRP A 66 8.32 -36.30 -16.02
C TRP A 66 8.26 -34.82 -16.45
N ASN A 67 7.18 -34.17 -16.09
CA ASN A 67 6.97 -32.73 -16.28
C ASN A 67 7.18 -31.99 -14.97
N ARG A 68 7.92 -30.87 -15.00
CA ARG A 68 8.16 -30.05 -13.84
C ARG A 68 8.33 -28.58 -14.21
N ILE A 69 8.03 -27.69 -13.28
CA ILE A 69 8.32 -26.26 -13.36
C ILE A 69 9.51 -25.97 -12.45
N ASP A 70 10.52 -25.28 -13.02
CA ASP A 70 11.60 -24.65 -12.31
C ASP A 70 11.27 -23.16 -12.15
N TYR A 71 10.90 -22.72 -10.95
CA TYR A 71 10.60 -21.34 -10.62
C TYR A 71 11.92 -20.55 -10.41
N ARG A 72 12.57 -20.20 -11.51
CA ARG A 72 13.81 -19.46 -11.50
C ARG A 72 13.60 -18.02 -11.06
N PRO A 73 14.63 -17.32 -10.49
CA PRO A 73 14.63 -15.86 -10.39
C PRO A 73 14.54 -15.21 -11.77
N LEU A 74 14.29 -13.92 -11.80
CA LEU A 74 14.36 -13.11 -13.02
C LEU A 74 15.82 -13.06 -13.54
N ASP A 75 16.00 -12.88 -14.83
CA ASP A 75 17.32 -12.78 -15.46
C ASP A 75 17.84 -11.33 -15.34
N GLY A 76 18.41 -11.01 -14.17
CA GLY A 76 18.90 -9.69 -13.81
C GLY A 76 18.61 -9.33 -12.35
N PHE A 77 18.51 -8.03 -12.05
CA PHE A 77 18.24 -7.54 -10.72
C PHE A 77 16.86 -6.86 -10.62
N VAL A 78 16.34 -6.78 -9.39
CA VAL A 78 15.14 -6.03 -9.05
C VAL A 78 15.53 -4.71 -8.39
N TYR A 79 14.94 -3.60 -8.85
CA TYR A 79 15.08 -2.30 -8.24
C TYR A 79 13.90 -2.04 -7.29
N ALA A 80 14.14 -2.11 -5.99
CA ALA A 80 13.14 -1.87 -4.95
C ALA A 80 13.23 -0.42 -4.47
N ILE A 81 12.17 0.36 -4.71
CA ILE A 81 12.05 1.76 -4.29
C ILE A 81 10.96 1.82 -3.21
N THR A 82 11.34 2.23 -2.00
CA THR A 82 10.45 2.08 -0.85
C THR A 82 10.04 3.41 -0.23
N PRO A 83 8.80 3.49 0.32
CA PRO A 83 8.21 4.72 0.81
C PRO A 83 8.75 5.08 2.21
N PHE A 84 8.38 6.27 2.69
CA PHE A 84 8.76 6.71 4.02
C PHE A 84 7.82 6.21 5.13
N ASN A 85 6.56 5.94 4.79
CA ASN A 85 5.47 5.87 5.76
C ASN A 85 5.32 4.50 6.46
N PHE A 86 5.89 3.42 5.91
CA PHE A 86 5.83 2.08 6.49
C PHE A 86 7.19 1.39 6.44
N THR A 87 7.80 1.16 7.60
CA THR A 87 9.05 0.38 7.70
C THR A 87 8.83 -1.08 7.25
N SER A 88 7.65 -1.65 7.51
CA SER A 88 7.27 -2.99 7.05
C SER A 88 7.24 -3.09 5.52
N ILE A 89 6.63 -2.12 4.83
CA ILE A 89 6.62 -2.07 3.37
C ILE A 89 8.05 -1.88 2.84
N ALA A 90 8.83 -0.97 3.46
CA ALA A 90 10.21 -0.73 3.09
C ALA A 90 11.08 -2.00 3.25
N GLY A 91 10.81 -2.84 4.24
CA GLY A 91 11.49 -4.13 4.42
C GLY A 91 10.96 -5.23 3.50
N ASN A 92 9.65 -5.23 3.20
CA ASN A 92 9.04 -6.25 2.34
C ASN A 92 9.43 -6.12 0.85
N LEU A 93 9.50 -4.89 0.31
CA LEU A 93 9.77 -4.69 -1.11
C LEU A 93 11.11 -5.29 -1.58
N PRO A 94 12.23 -5.15 -0.86
CA PRO A 94 13.47 -5.83 -1.24
C PRO A 94 13.47 -7.32 -0.87
N THR A 95 12.80 -7.73 0.21
CA THR A 95 12.89 -9.11 0.70
C THR A 95 11.98 -10.08 -0.03
N ALA A 96 10.84 -9.65 -0.58
CA ALA A 96 9.96 -10.50 -1.39
C ALA A 96 10.66 -11.02 -2.66
N PRO A 97 11.27 -10.19 -3.52
CA PRO A 97 12.04 -10.69 -4.66
C PRO A 97 13.30 -11.47 -4.23
N ALA A 98 13.99 -11.07 -3.15
CA ALA A 98 15.16 -11.80 -2.66
C ALA A 98 14.80 -13.22 -2.19
N LEU A 99 13.64 -13.42 -1.55
CA LEU A 99 13.12 -14.74 -1.18
C LEU A 99 12.94 -15.64 -2.40
N MET A 100 12.54 -15.08 -3.54
CA MET A 100 12.36 -15.82 -4.80
C MET A 100 13.66 -15.95 -5.62
N GLY A 101 14.81 -15.64 -5.01
CA GLY A 101 16.15 -15.86 -5.58
C GLY A 101 16.75 -14.68 -6.34
N ASN A 102 16.11 -13.51 -6.35
CA ASN A 102 16.63 -12.35 -7.05
C ASN A 102 17.66 -11.57 -6.25
N THR A 103 18.61 -10.92 -6.93
CA THR A 103 19.40 -9.84 -6.36
C THR A 103 18.64 -8.52 -6.44
N VAL A 104 18.82 -7.67 -5.43
CA VAL A 104 18.03 -6.45 -5.25
C VAL A 104 18.92 -5.24 -5.00
N ILE A 105 18.63 -4.14 -5.69
CA ILE A 105 19.07 -2.80 -5.32
C ILE A 105 17.91 -2.17 -4.53
N TRP A 106 18.14 -1.84 -3.27
CA TRP A 106 17.14 -1.25 -2.40
C TRP A 106 17.41 0.24 -2.16
N LYS A 107 16.52 1.10 -2.64
CA LYS A 107 16.57 2.55 -2.47
C LYS A 107 15.41 3.01 -1.58
N PRO A 108 15.64 3.26 -0.28
CA PRO A 108 14.61 3.80 0.62
C PRO A 108 14.38 5.30 0.37
N SER A 109 13.22 5.80 0.81
CA SER A 109 13.03 7.24 0.97
C SER A 109 14.09 7.83 1.90
N ILE A 110 14.55 9.06 1.62
CA ILE A 110 15.57 9.74 2.42
C ILE A 110 15.13 9.84 3.89
N THR A 111 13.88 10.18 4.12
CA THR A 111 13.31 10.34 5.47
C THR A 111 13.14 9.01 6.22
N GLN A 112 13.28 7.86 5.53
CA GLN A 112 13.18 6.53 6.14
C GLN A 112 14.55 5.84 6.26
N THR A 113 15.64 6.53 5.96
CA THR A 113 17.00 5.96 5.87
C THR A 113 17.45 5.28 7.18
N LEU A 114 17.15 5.85 8.35
CA LEU A 114 17.53 5.25 9.64
C LEU A 114 16.89 3.87 9.84
N ALA A 115 15.59 3.76 9.68
CA ALA A 115 14.88 2.49 9.84
C ALA A 115 15.28 1.46 8.76
N ALA A 116 15.52 1.91 7.52
CA ALA A 116 16.01 1.04 6.44
C ALA A 116 17.42 0.50 6.73
N TYR A 117 18.33 1.36 7.20
CA TYR A 117 19.67 0.95 7.58
C TYR A 117 19.68 -0.10 8.70
N LEU A 118 18.88 0.14 9.75
CA LEU A 118 18.75 -0.81 10.85
C LEU A 118 18.08 -2.12 10.41
N THR A 119 17.13 -2.06 9.49
CA THR A 119 16.52 -3.26 8.89
C THR A 119 17.54 -4.04 8.08
N MET A 120 18.44 -3.36 7.34
CA MET A 120 19.51 -4.05 6.62
C MET A 120 20.48 -4.74 7.58
N GLN A 121 20.89 -4.07 8.67
CA GLN A 121 21.72 -4.67 9.73
C GLN A 121 21.04 -5.91 10.36
N LEU A 122 19.73 -5.86 10.58
CA LEU A 122 18.95 -7.00 11.08
C LEU A 122 18.99 -8.16 10.09
N LEU A 123 18.83 -7.91 8.79
CA LEU A 123 18.91 -8.93 7.74
C LEU A 123 20.31 -9.56 7.68
N GLU A 124 21.38 -8.76 7.80
CA GLU A 124 22.75 -9.26 7.89
C GLU A 124 22.95 -10.14 9.14
N ALA A 125 22.46 -9.71 10.31
CA ALA A 125 22.47 -10.50 11.54
C ALA A 125 21.66 -11.81 11.43
N ALA A 126 20.63 -11.82 10.58
CA ALA A 126 19.87 -13.01 10.25
C ALA A 126 20.59 -13.95 9.27
N GLY A 127 21.75 -13.53 8.73
CA GLY A 127 22.55 -14.31 7.81
C GLY A 127 22.21 -14.10 6.34
N LEU A 128 21.72 -12.93 5.97
CA LEU A 128 21.57 -12.54 4.56
C LEU A 128 22.95 -12.50 3.90
N PRO A 129 23.19 -13.26 2.82
CA PRO A 129 24.49 -13.24 2.14
C PRO A 129 24.76 -11.86 1.51
N PRO A 130 26.04 -11.41 1.53
CA PRO A 130 26.43 -10.18 0.83
C PRO A 130 26.03 -10.18 -0.64
N GLY A 131 25.55 -9.04 -1.16
CA GLY A 131 25.19 -8.87 -2.57
C GLY A 131 23.77 -9.32 -2.94
N VAL A 132 23.05 -10.01 -2.05
CA VAL A 132 21.64 -10.38 -2.30
C VAL A 132 20.74 -9.15 -2.25
N ILE A 133 20.81 -8.35 -1.19
CA ILE A 133 20.14 -7.05 -1.09
C ILE A 133 21.24 -5.99 -0.88
N ASN A 134 21.22 -4.96 -1.71
CA ASN A 134 22.21 -3.88 -1.70
C ASN A 134 21.49 -2.56 -1.39
N LEU A 135 21.62 -2.07 -0.16
CA LEU A 135 21.03 -0.81 0.28
C LEU A 135 21.81 0.36 -0.31
N VAL A 136 21.15 1.22 -1.07
CA VAL A 136 21.71 2.43 -1.68
C VAL A 136 20.92 3.64 -1.20
N THR A 137 21.59 4.55 -0.49
CA THR A 137 21.01 5.82 -0.02
C THR A 137 21.33 6.96 -0.98
N GLY A 138 20.67 8.09 -0.84
CA GLY A 138 20.93 9.28 -1.63
C GLY A 138 19.71 9.76 -2.42
N ASP A 139 19.97 10.67 -3.37
CA ASP A 139 18.91 11.25 -4.21
C ASP A 139 18.23 10.19 -5.09
N GLY A 140 16.90 10.26 -5.17
CA GLY A 140 16.09 9.29 -5.87
C GLY A 140 16.30 9.28 -7.38
N PHE A 141 16.47 10.43 -7.98
CA PHE A 141 16.69 10.56 -9.43
C PHE A 141 18.09 10.05 -9.79
N ALA A 142 19.12 10.46 -9.06
CA ALA A 142 20.50 10.04 -9.32
C ALA A 142 20.67 8.51 -9.25
N VAL A 143 20.07 7.85 -8.26
CA VAL A 143 20.11 6.38 -8.16
C VAL A 143 19.27 5.73 -9.26
N SER A 144 18.09 6.29 -9.55
CA SER A 144 17.20 5.74 -10.59
C SER A 144 17.82 5.86 -11.99
N ASP A 145 18.49 6.96 -12.32
CA ASP A 145 19.15 7.14 -13.62
C ASP A 145 20.15 6.01 -13.91
N VAL A 146 20.92 5.59 -12.90
CA VAL A 146 21.87 4.48 -13.04
C VAL A 146 21.15 3.12 -13.12
N ALA A 147 20.21 2.87 -12.20
CA ALA A 147 19.52 1.59 -12.12
C ALA A 147 18.64 1.31 -13.34
N LEU A 148 17.92 2.33 -13.83
CA LEU A 148 17.03 2.23 -14.99
C LEU A 148 17.80 2.13 -16.33
N ALA A 149 19.03 2.64 -16.39
CA ALA A 149 19.86 2.57 -17.59
C ALA A 149 20.55 1.20 -17.77
N ASP A 150 20.66 0.40 -16.73
CA ASP A 150 21.35 -0.90 -16.79
C ASP A 150 20.50 -1.93 -17.55
N PRO A 151 21.03 -2.57 -18.60
CA PRO A 151 20.29 -3.56 -19.40
C PRO A 151 19.88 -4.81 -18.61
N ARG A 152 20.47 -5.07 -17.43
CA ARG A 152 20.13 -6.18 -16.54
C ARG A 152 18.99 -5.87 -15.58
N LEU A 153 18.34 -4.71 -15.68
CA LEU A 153 17.13 -4.43 -14.90
C LEU A 153 16.04 -5.41 -15.31
N ALA A 154 15.63 -6.27 -14.39
CA ALA A 154 14.63 -7.32 -14.63
C ALA A 154 13.28 -7.03 -13.94
N GLY A 155 13.25 -6.11 -13.01
CA GLY A 155 12.00 -5.70 -12.36
C GLY A 155 12.15 -4.45 -11.50
N ILE A 156 11.01 -3.78 -11.27
CA ILE A 156 10.87 -2.64 -10.35
C ILE A 156 9.79 -3.00 -9.34
N HIS A 157 10.14 -2.95 -8.05
CA HIS A 157 9.19 -3.08 -6.94
C HIS A 157 9.07 -1.73 -6.25
N PHE A 158 7.94 -1.08 -6.44
CA PHE A 158 7.75 0.32 -6.10
C PHE A 158 6.58 0.53 -5.13
N THR A 159 6.79 1.37 -4.12
CA THR A 159 5.70 2.02 -3.39
C THR A 159 6.04 3.49 -3.19
N GLY A 160 5.14 4.38 -3.61
CA GLY A 160 5.35 5.82 -3.53
C GLY A 160 4.30 6.62 -4.31
N SER A 161 4.68 7.79 -4.84
CA SER A 161 3.72 8.65 -5.55
C SER A 161 3.32 8.08 -6.91
N THR A 162 2.06 8.27 -7.29
CA THR A 162 1.52 7.89 -8.60
C THR A 162 2.30 8.53 -9.75
N ALA A 163 2.72 9.79 -9.58
CA ALA A 163 3.52 10.50 -10.58
C ALA A 163 4.89 9.83 -10.79
N THR A 164 5.57 9.46 -9.72
CA THR A 164 6.87 8.75 -9.80
C THR A 164 6.71 7.40 -10.48
N PHE A 165 5.68 6.62 -10.14
CA PHE A 165 5.43 5.33 -10.80
C PHE A 165 5.12 5.48 -12.27
N GLY A 166 4.33 6.49 -12.65
CA GLY A 166 4.08 6.83 -14.05
C GLY A 166 5.37 7.15 -14.82
N HIS A 167 6.30 7.88 -14.20
CA HIS A 167 7.61 8.17 -14.79
C HIS A 167 8.46 6.90 -14.96
N LEU A 168 8.52 6.02 -13.96
CA LEU A 168 9.22 4.73 -14.05
C LEU A 168 8.65 3.85 -15.17
N TRP A 169 7.33 3.80 -15.28
CA TRP A 169 6.64 3.05 -16.33
C TRP A 169 6.96 3.60 -17.72
N GLN A 170 6.89 4.93 -17.87
CA GLN A 170 7.22 5.59 -19.14
C GLN A 170 8.68 5.35 -19.52
N TRP A 171 9.61 5.46 -18.58
CA TRP A 171 11.04 5.19 -18.83
C TRP A 171 11.26 3.79 -19.35
N VAL A 172 10.75 2.77 -18.65
CA VAL A 172 10.89 1.37 -19.06
C VAL A 172 10.27 1.15 -20.44
N GLY A 173 9.05 1.66 -20.69
CA GLY A 173 8.36 1.51 -21.97
C GLY A 173 9.13 2.13 -23.13
N THR A 174 9.66 3.35 -22.93
CA THR A 174 10.44 4.05 -23.97
C THR A 174 11.78 3.36 -24.28
N ASN A 175 12.38 2.70 -23.28
CA ASN A 175 13.69 2.05 -23.40
C ASN A 175 13.62 0.52 -23.48
N ILE A 176 12.47 -0.04 -23.78
CA ILE A 176 12.20 -1.48 -23.67
C ILE A 176 13.19 -2.35 -24.45
N GLY A 177 13.68 -1.89 -25.59
CA GLY A 177 14.64 -2.61 -26.43
C GLY A 177 16.07 -2.66 -25.87
N ARG A 178 16.36 -1.97 -24.75
CA ARG A 178 17.68 -1.97 -24.12
C ARG A 178 17.86 -3.10 -23.11
N TYR A 179 16.77 -3.64 -22.58
CA TYR A 179 16.82 -4.64 -21.51
C TYR A 179 16.96 -6.06 -22.05
N HIS A 180 17.66 -6.92 -21.30
CA HIS A 180 17.83 -8.34 -21.64
C HIS A 180 16.50 -9.09 -21.61
N SER A 181 15.58 -8.71 -20.74
CA SER A 181 14.22 -9.22 -20.64
C SER A 181 13.24 -8.09 -20.40
N TYR A 182 11.96 -8.30 -20.59
CA TYR A 182 10.94 -7.30 -20.23
C TYR A 182 10.88 -7.09 -18.72
N PRO A 183 11.30 -5.92 -18.18
CA PRO A 183 11.25 -5.68 -16.76
C PRO A 183 9.82 -5.77 -16.22
N ARG A 184 9.64 -6.42 -15.10
CA ARG A 184 8.35 -6.46 -14.42
C ARG A 184 8.17 -5.22 -13.56
N LEU A 185 7.04 -4.53 -13.73
CA LEU A 185 6.69 -3.39 -12.91
C LEU A 185 5.59 -3.82 -11.94
N VAL A 186 5.90 -3.70 -10.66
CA VAL A 186 4.97 -3.93 -9.54
C VAL A 186 4.97 -2.66 -8.72
N GLY A 187 3.81 -2.00 -8.66
CA GLY A 187 3.68 -0.69 -8.03
C GLY A 187 2.42 -0.58 -7.18
N GLU A 188 2.61 -0.02 -6.00
CA GLU A 188 1.55 0.49 -5.15
C GLU A 188 1.73 2.00 -5.00
N THR A 189 0.68 2.76 -5.27
CA THR A 189 0.75 4.21 -5.28
C THR A 189 -0.29 4.85 -4.37
N GLY A 190 -0.62 6.11 -4.59
CA GLY A 190 -1.58 6.86 -3.79
C GLY A 190 -3.00 6.32 -3.83
N GLY A 191 -3.82 6.87 -2.96
CA GLY A 191 -5.24 6.58 -2.84
C GLY A 191 -6.06 7.87 -2.62
N LYS A 192 -7.35 7.75 -2.88
CA LYS A 192 -8.37 8.72 -2.44
C LYS A 192 -9.52 7.93 -1.85
N ASP A 193 -9.21 7.31 -0.74
CA ASP A 193 -9.99 6.23 -0.18
C ASP A 193 -11.26 6.72 0.50
N PHE A 194 -12.29 5.90 0.46
CA PHE A 194 -13.63 6.33 0.84
C PHE A 194 -14.24 5.47 1.95
N VAL A 195 -15.14 6.11 2.68
CA VAL A 195 -16.16 5.44 3.49
C VAL A 195 -17.52 5.91 3.01
N VAL A 196 -18.42 4.98 2.70
CA VAL A 196 -19.84 5.27 2.47
C VAL A 196 -20.67 4.72 3.62
N ALA A 197 -21.52 5.57 4.21
CA ALA A 197 -22.39 5.21 5.31
C ALA A 197 -23.86 5.27 4.87
N HIS A 198 -24.51 4.09 4.79
CA HIS A 198 -25.93 3.96 4.53
C HIS A 198 -26.77 4.47 5.70
N ALA A 199 -28.05 4.79 5.50
CA ALA A 199 -28.96 5.25 6.56
C ALA A 199 -29.10 4.28 7.75
N SER A 200 -28.82 2.98 7.55
CA SER A 200 -28.76 1.98 8.61
C SER A 200 -27.42 1.93 9.36
N ALA A 201 -26.45 2.79 9.04
CA ALA A 201 -25.14 2.76 9.66
C ALA A 201 -25.22 3.07 11.17
N ARG A 202 -24.42 2.37 11.94
CA ARG A 202 -24.24 2.64 13.38
C ARG A 202 -23.33 3.86 13.57
N PRO A 203 -23.82 4.92 14.23
CA PRO A 203 -23.06 6.16 14.41
C PRO A 203 -21.72 5.98 15.13
N ASP A 204 -21.68 5.14 16.17
CA ASP A 204 -20.48 4.85 16.97
C ASP A 204 -19.39 4.14 16.17
N VAL A 205 -19.77 3.17 15.32
CA VAL A 205 -18.87 2.45 14.41
C VAL A 205 -18.31 3.41 13.35
N LEU A 206 -19.19 4.17 12.68
CA LEU A 206 -18.79 5.12 11.65
C LEU A 206 -17.85 6.19 12.19
N ARG A 207 -18.20 6.83 13.31
CA ARG A 207 -17.35 7.86 13.94
C ARG A 207 -15.94 7.32 14.23
N THR A 208 -15.88 6.13 14.84
CA THR A 208 -14.59 5.50 15.17
C THR A 208 -13.79 5.17 13.91
N ALA A 209 -14.44 4.64 12.86
CA ALA A 209 -13.81 4.32 11.60
C ALA A 209 -13.24 5.57 10.91
N LEU A 210 -13.97 6.70 10.94
CA LEU A 210 -13.53 7.97 10.35
C LEU A 210 -12.36 8.57 11.14
N ILE A 211 -12.44 8.66 12.48
CA ILE A 211 -11.36 9.22 13.32
C ILE A 211 -10.07 8.41 13.11
N ARG A 212 -10.13 7.09 13.29
CA ARG A 212 -8.94 6.25 13.14
C ARG A 212 -8.47 6.13 11.68
N GLY A 213 -9.40 6.11 10.75
CA GLY A 213 -9.07 5.96 9.33
C GLY A 213 -8.44 7.21 8.72
N ALA A 214 -8.88 8.41 9.12
CA ALA A 214 -8.41 9.67 8.53
C ALA A 214 -7.21 10.26 9.25
N PHE A 215 -7.12 10.11 10.58
CA PHE A 215 -6.19 10.89 11.40
C PHE A 215 -5.06 10.07 12.04
N ASP A 216 -5.13 8.72 12.03
CA ASP A 216 -3.99 7.89 12.40
C ASP A 216 -2.78 8.25 11.54
N TYR A 217 -1.63 8.42 12.17
CA TYR A 217 -0.38 8.77 11.49
C TYR A 217 -0.54 10.01 10.58
N GLN A 218 -1.26 11.02 11.05
CA GLN A 218 -1.48 12.31 10.37
C GLN A 218 -2.02 12.14 8.94
N GLY A 219 -2.81 11.09 8.68
CA GLY A 219 -3.34 10.79 7.34
C GLY A 219 -2.27 10.40 6.30
N GLN A 220 -1.03 10.13 6.71
CA GLN A 220 0.08 9.77 5.81
C GLN A 220 0.09 8.27 5.45
N LYS A 221 -1.07 7.69 5.25
CA LYS A 221 -1.25 6.32 4.76
C LYS A 221 -1.90 6.37 3.38
N CYS A 222 -1.40 5.58 2.45
CA CYS A 222 -2.00 5.46 1.11
C CYS A 222 -3.48 5.05 1.18
N SER A 223 -3.86 4.31 2.23
CA SER A 223 -5.20 3.82 2.53
C SER A 223 -5.98 4.67 3.55
N ALA A 224 -5.51 5.87 3.92
CA ALA A 224 -6.23 6.73 4.85
C ALA A 224 -7.59 7.15 4.29
N VAL A 225 -8.59 7.22 5.15
CA VAL A 225 -9.90 7.78 4.77
C VAL A 225 -9.73 9.25 4.43
N SER A 226 -9.89 9.60 3.18
CA SER A 226 -9.80 10.99 2.73
C SER A 226 -11.12 11.55 2.25
N ARG A 227 -12.12 10.69 2.00
CA ARG A 227 -13.50 11.09 1.65
C ARG A 227 -14.51 10.20 2.38
N ALA A 228 -15.52 10.85 2.95
CA ALA A 228 -16.65 10.19 3.57
C ALA A 228 -17.96 10.66 2.94
N PHE A 229 -18.84 9.73 2.59
CA PHE A 229 -20.18 9.97 2.06
C PHE A 229 -21.17 9.44 3.08
N ILE A 230 -21.94 10.33 3.71
CA ILE A 230 -22.72 9.98 4.90
C ILE A 230 -24.20 10.31 4.65
N ALA A 231 -25.07 9.33 4.87
CA ALA A 231 -26.52 9.53 4.81
C ALA A 231 -26.94 10.62 5.81
N HIS A 232 -27.85 11.51 5.40
CA HIS A 232 -28.27 12.67 6.18
C HIS A 232 -28.78 12.31 7.59
N SER A 233 -29.60 11.26 7.71
CA SER A 233 -30.09 10.80 8.99
C SER A 233 -28.98 10.28 9.94
N VAL A 234 -27.89 9.76 9.40
CA VAL A 234 -26.71 9.33 10.18
C VAL A 234 -25.91 10.54 10.62
N TRP A 235 -25.67 11.48 9.70
CA TRP A 235 -24.97 12.72 10.01
C TRP A 235 -25.63 13.51 11.14
N GLN A 236 -26.96 13.64 11.12
CA GLN A 236 -27.69 14.30 12.20
C GLN A 236 -27.48 13.66 13.59
N ARG A 237 -27.17 12.36 13.65
CA ARG A 237 -26.97 11.63 14.92
C ARG A 237 -25.53 11.66 15.42
N MET A 238 -24.54 11.97 14.58
CA MET A 238 -23.14 11.81 14.98
C MET A 238 -22.19 12.92 14.51
N GLY A 239 -22.65 13.82 13.63
CA GLY A 239 -21.80 14.84 13.04
C GLY A 239 -21.12 15.74 14.06
N ASP A 240 -21.90 16.31 14.99
CA ASP A 240 -21.37 17.18 16.04
C ASP A 240 -20.34 16.44 16.91
N GLU A 241 -20.60 15.17 17.24
CA GLU A 241 -19.69 14.36 18.04
C GLU A 241 -18.41 13.99 17.27
N LEU A 242 -18.52 13.73 15.94
CA LEU A 242 -17.34 13.54 15.10
C LEU A 242 -16.44 14.77 15.10
N LEU A 243 -17.02 15.96 14.88
CA LEU A 243 -16.29 17.22 14.87
C LEU A 243 -15.63 17.51 16.21
N ALA A 244 -16.37 17.33 17.32
CA ALA A 244 -15.83 17.49 18.66
C ALA A 244 -14.64 16.55 18.93
N LYS A 245 -14.77 15.26 18.56
CA LYS A 245 -13.69 14.28 18.73
C LYS A 245 -12.48 14.57 17.84
N ALA A 246 -12.67 15.04 16.62
CA ALA A 246 -11.57 15.46 15.75
C ALA A 246 -10.82 16.68 16.34
N ALA A 247 -11.53 17.64 16.92
CA ALA A 247 -10.94 18.81 17.59
C ALA A 247 -10.12 18.45 18.83
N GLU A 248 -10.49 17.39 19.56
CA GLU A 248 -9.79 16.91 20.76
C GLU A 248 -8.45 16.23 20.47
N LEU A 249 -8.21 15.77 19.21
CA LEU A 249 -6.99 15.05 18.85
C LEU A 249 -5.77 15.96 18.95
N ARG A 250 -4.80 15.55 19.76
CA ARG A 250 -3.55 16.29 19.94
C ARG A 250 -2.45 15.70 19.05
N TYR A 251 -1.80 16.56 18.28
CA TYR A 251 -0.57 16.25 17.56
C TYR A 251 0.59 17.03 18.22
N GLY A 252 1.69 16.34 18.43
CA GLY A 252 2.84 16.90 19.13
C GLY A 252 4.05 15.96 19.08
N ASP A 253 4.98 16.12 19.99
CA ASP A 253 6.14 15.24 20.12
C ASP A 253 5.67 13.80 20.36
N ILE A 254 6.13 12.88 19.50
CA ILE A 254 5.72 11.46 19.54
C ILE A 254 6.30 10.71 20.74
N THR A 255 7.25 11.28 21.47
CA THR A 255 7.76 10.73 22.72
C THR A 255 6.80 10.97 23.89
N ASP A 256 5.89 11.96 23.78
CA ASP A 256 4.75 12.11 24.67
C ASP A 256 3.62 11.18 24.23
N LEU A 257 3.46 10.07 24.97
CA LEU A 257 2.47 9.03 24.65
C LEU A 257 1.01 9.49 24.76
N SER A 258 0.75 10.70 25.26
CA SER A 258 -0.59 11.31 25.26
C SER A 258 -0.99 11.93 23.92
N ASN A 259 -0.04 12.14 23.01
CA ASN A 259 -0.31 12.63 21.66
C ASN A 259 -0.85 11.53 20.75
N TYR A 260 -1.91 11.86 20.01
CA TYR A 260 -2.53 10.96 19.05
C TYR A 260 -1.67 10.78 17.78
N GLY A 261 -0.97 11.84 17.38
CA GLY A 261 -0.08 11.87 16.24
C GLY A 261 1.03 12.91 16.37
N GLY A 262 1.89 12.99 15.37
CA GLY A 262 3.05 13.86 15.33
C GLY A 262 3.04 14.87 14.18
N ALA A 263 4.23 15.31 13.77
CA ALA A 263 4.43 16.17 12.61
C ALA A 263 4.30 15.41 11.29
N LEU A 264 4.01 16.11 10.20
CA LEU A 264 4.15 15.60 8.84
C LEU A 264 5.64 15.33 8.53
N ILE A 265 5.88 14.49 7.54
CA ILE A 265 7.21 13.93 7.27
C ILE A 265 8.25 14.97 6.84
N ASP A 266 7.87 15.97 6.07
CA ASP A 266 8.78 17.00 5.56
C ASP A 266 8.02 18.30 5.19
N GLN A 267 8.81 19.34 4.86
CA GLN A 267 8.28 20.64 4.43
C GLN A 267 7.36 20.53 3.22
N ARG A 268 7.65 19.66 2.26
CA ARG A 268 6.84 19.51 1.03
C ARG A 268 5.44 18.98 1.37
N ALA A 269 5.38 18.01 2.27
CA ALA A 269 4.11 17.48 2.77
C ALA A 269 3.34 18.56 3.54
N PHE A 270 4.02 19.36 4.36
CA PHE A 270 3.42 20.48 5.10
C PHE A 270 2.82 21.53 4.14
N VAL A 271 3.63 22.08 3.24
CA VAL A 271 3.18 23.10 2.28
C VAL A 271 2.00 22.61 1.45
N LYS A 272 2.05 21.36 0.95
CA LYS A 272 0.95 20.76 0.19
C LYS A 272 -0.38 20.74 0.98
N ASN A 273 -0.33 20.43 2.27
CA ASN A 273 -1.52 20.38 3.12
C ASN A 273 -2.00 21.78 3.51
N VAL A 274 -1.09 22.70 3.81
CA VAL A 274 -1.41 24.13 4.04
C VAL A 274 -2.11 24.73 2.83
N ASP A 275 -1.54 24.56 1.63
CA ASP A 275 -2.13 25.05 0.39
C ASP A 275 -3.54 24.48 0.15
N ALA A 276 -3.77 23.20 0.48
CA ALA A 276 -5.08 22.58 0.37
C ALA A 276 -6.09 23.20 1.35
N ILE A 277 -5.67 23.45 2.58
CA ILE A 277 -6.51 24.09 3.60
C ILE A 277 -6.86 25.53 3.18
N GLU A 278 -5.89 26.30 2.70
CA GLU A 278 -6.14 27.70 2.28
C GLU A 278 -7.05 27.76 1.06
N ARG A 279 -6.93 26.84 0.10
CA ARG A 279 -7.89 26.74 -1.01
C ARG A 279 -9.28 26.38 -0.51
N ALA A 280 -9.38 25.43 0.41
CA ALA A 280 -10.67 25.02 1.01
C ALA A 280 -11.36 26.18 1.74
N LYS A 281 -10.60 27.01 2.49
CA LYS A 281 -11.13 28.24 3.15
C LYS A 281 -11.66 29.24 2.14
N GLY A 282 -11.08 29.31 0.94
CA GLY A 282 -11.53 30.20 -0.14
C GLY A 282 -12.63 29.66 -1.04
N ALA A 283 -12.96 28.38 -0.94
CA ALA A 283 -13.94 27.72 -1.82
C ALA A 283 -15.38 27.92 -1.31
N ALA A 284 -16.28 28.37 -2.19
CA ALA A 284 -17.66 28.67 -1.80
C ALA A 284 -18.50 27.44 -1.41
N ALA A 285 -18.15 26.26 -1.95
CA ALA A 285 -18.85 24.99 -1.69
C ALA A 285 -18.28 24.21 -0.51
N VAL A 286 -17.21 24.69 0.13
CA VAL A 286 -16.50 23.97 1.20
C VAL A 286 -16.53 24.76 2.50
N THR A 287 -16.81 24.07 3.58
CA THR A 287 -16.72 24.63 4.95
C THR A 287 -15.64 23.85 5.72
N VAL A 288 -14.66 24.56 6.30
CA VAL A 288 -13.74 23.97 7.27
C VAL A 288 -14.50 23.86 8.60
N ALA A 289 -15.04 22.67 8.87
CA ALA A 289 -15.91 22.43 10.01
C ALA A 289 -15.12 22.29 11.32
N VAL A 290 -13.90 21.80 11.27
CA VAL A 290 -12.96 21.71 12.39
C VAL A 290 -11.52 21.68 11.88
N GLY A 291 -10.57 22.17 12.66
CA GLY A 291 -9.16 22.26 12.28
C GLY A 291 -8.88 23.43 11.34
N GLY A 292 -8.03 23.19 10.35
CA GLY A 292 -7.59 24.26 9.42
C GLY A 292 -6.44 25.11 9.97
N GLU A 293 -5.85 24.69 11.09
CA GLU A 293 -4.70 25.33 11.74
C GLU A 293 -3.43 24.53 11.47
N TYR A 294 -2.33 25.20 11.40
CA TYR A 294 -1.02 24.60 11.14
C TYR A 294 0.10 25.45 11.75
N ASP A 295 1.24 24.80 12.04
CA ASP A 295 2.40 25.44 12.68
C ASP A 295 3.69 24.71 12.26
N ASP A 296 4.67 25.46 11.79
CA ASP A 296 6.00 24.96 11.41
C ASP A 296 7.15 25.53 12.26
N SER A 297 6.83 26.17 13.39
CA SER A 297 7.82 26.81 14.27
C SER A 297 8.76 25.82 14.96
N GLU A 298 8.27 24.62 15.31
CA GLU A 298 9.04 23.53 15.93
C GLU A 298 9.02 22.25 15.11
N GLY A 299 8.05 22.10 14.21
CA GLY A 299 7.84 20.93 13.37
C GLY A 299 6.66 21.13 12.43
N TYR A 300 6.52 20.29 11.44
CA TYR A 300 5.50 20.43 10.39
C TYR A 300 4.12 19.93 10.85
N PHE A 301 3.50 20.66 11.79
CA PHE A 301 2.23 20.27 12.38
C PHE A 301 1.04 20.82 11.58
N VAL A 302 0.12 19.94 11.20
CA VAL A 302 -1.19 20.27 10.64
C VAL A 302 -2.25 19.61 11.52
N ARG A 303 -3.22 20.40 12.00
CA ARG A 303 -4.29 19.88 12.85
C ARG A 303 -5.24 18.97 12.07
N PRO A 304 -5.83 17.95 12.70
CA PRO A 304 -6.94 17.19 12.13
C PRO A 304 -8.01 18.13 11.60
N THR A 305 -8.28 18.01 10.29
CA THR A 305 -9.15 18.96 9.58
C THR A 305 -10.28 18.20 8.91
N VAL A 306 -11.53 18.63 9.15
CA VAL A 306 -12.71 18.11 8.47
C VAL A 306 -13.27 19.19 7.55
N LEU A 307 -13.39 18.86 6.26
CA LEU A 307 -13.96 19.69 5.23
C LEU A 307 -15.37 19.16 4.91
N LEU A 308 -16.40 19.98 5.09
CA LEU A 308 -17.76 19.67 4.63
C LEU A 308 -17.97 20.30 3.26
N SER A 309 -18.45 19.53 2.28
CA SER A 309 -18.79 20.07 0.97
C SER A 309 -20.12 19.50 0.46
N ASP A 310 -20.92 20.40 -0.09
CA ASP A 310 -22.15 20.05 -0.79
C ASP A 310 -21.88 19.52 -2.22
N ASP A 311 -20.68 19.76 -2.76
CA ASP A 311 -20.24 19.27 -4.07
C ASP A 311 -19.28 18.07 -3.91
N PRO A 312 -19.70 16.84 -4.22
CA PRO A 312 -18.82 15.67 -4.17
C PRO A 312 -17.78 15.63 -5.28
N ALA A 313 -17.78 16.57 -6.23
CA ALA A 313 -16.78 16.74 -7.28
C ALA A 313 -15.72 17.81 -6.92
N ASP A 314 -15.84 18.46 -5.76
CA ASP A 314 -14.81 19.38 -5.27
C ASP A 314 -13.41 18.76 -5.25
N GLU A 315 -12.37 19.57 -5.43
CA GLU A 315 -10.98 19.07 -5.47
C GLU A 315 -10.62 18.23 -4.24
N SER A 316 -11.21 18.53 -3.08
CA SER A 316 -10.96 17.83 -1.83
C SER A 316 -11.43 16.36 -1.85
N PHE A 317 -12.31 15.98 -2.79
CA PHE A 317 -12.70 14.58 -3.06
C PHE A 317 -11.86 13.93 -4.16
N VAL A 318 -11.05 14.66 -4.90
CA VAL A 318 -10.32 14.17 -6.08
C VAL A 318 -8.81 14.11 -5.84
N ILE A 319 -8.23 15.16 -5.21
CA ILE A 319 -6.79 15.28 -5.01
C ILE A 319 -6.36 14.57 -3.73
N GLU A 320 -5.31 13.74 -3.84
CA GLU A 320 -4.66 13.14 -2.68
C GLU A 320 -3.73 14.14 -2.00
N TYR A 321 -4.08 14.56 -0.79
CA TYR A 321 -3.26 15.47 0.01
C TYR A 321 -2.19 14.75 0.84
N PHE A 322 -2.43 13.51 1.23
CA PHE A 322 -1.56 12.68 2.07
C PHE A 322 -1.26 13.35 3.42
N GLY A 323 -2.31 13.80 4.08
CA GLY A 323 -2.28 14.52 5.34
C GLY A 323 -3.60 14.39 6.10
N PRO A 324 -3.74 15.06 7.26
CA PRO A 324 -4.86 14.87 8.16
C PRO A 324 -6.13 15.66 7.73
N LEU A 325 -6.54 15.50 6.48
CA LEU A 325 -7.69 16.16 5.88
C LEU A 325 -8.75 15.12 5.47
N LEU A 326 -9.93 15.21 6.09
CA LEU A 326 -11.10 14.39 5.80
C LEU A 326 -12.18 15.24 5.11
N SER A 327 -12.53 14.90 3.87
CA SER A 327 -13.66 15.53 3.15
C SER A 327 -14.93 14.73 3.39
N VAL A 328 -16.00 15.41 3.78
CA VAL A 328 -17.31 14.82 4.08
C VAL A 328 -18.38 15.42 3.17
N HIS A 329 -19.12 14.55 2.50
CA HIS A 329 -20.33 14.90 1.77
C HIS A 329 -21.54 14.21 2.42
N VAL A 330 -22.54 15.01 2.77
CA VAL A 330 -23.78 14.53 3.38
C VAL A 330 -24.85 14.41 2.29
N TYR A 331 -25.31 13.19 2.02
CA TYR A 331 -26.27 12.94 0.96
C TYR A 331 -27.66 12.56 1.51
N PRO A 332 -28.77 12.87 0.79
CA PRO A 332 -30.13 12.44 1.16
C PRO A 332 -30.22 10.91 1.22
N ASP A 333 -30.87 10.36 2.26
CA ASP A 333 -30.92 8.91 2.53
C ASP A 333 -31.40 8.07 1.34
N GLU A 334 -32.36 8.58 0.56
CA GLU A 334 -32.92 7.95 -0.63
C GLU A 334 -31.98 7.94 -1.84
N ARG A 335 -30.84 8.65 -1.79
CA ARG A 335 -29.88 8.73 -2.89
C ARG A 335 -28.69 7.78 -2.74
N TYR A 336 -28.81 6.74 -1.93
CA TYR A 336 -27.72 5.82 -1.67
C TYR A 336 -27.09 5.23 -2.94
N GLU A 337 -27.89 4.70 -3.86
CA GLU A 337 -27.36 4.12 -5.10
C GLU A 337 -26.66 5.16 -5.99
N GLN A 338 -27.20 6.36 -6.05
CA GLN A 338 -26.60 7.46 -6.82
C GLN A 338 -25.25 7.86 -6.26
N ILE A 339 -25.07 7.88 -4.93
CA ILE A 339 -23.79 8.21 -4.32
C ILE A 339 -22.75 7.11 -4.57
N LEU A 340 -23.14 5.84 -4.70
CA LEU A 340 -22.23 4.78 -5.10
C LEU A 340 -21.65 5.04 -6.51
N ASP A 341 -22.46 5.52 -7.45
CA ASP A 341 -21.99 5.88 -8.80
C ASP A 341 -21.03 7.08 -8.77
N VAL A 342 -21.30 8.08 -7.92
CA VAL A 342 -20.39 9.21 -7.67
C VAL A 342 -19.06 8.74 -7.11
N ILE A 343 -19.07 7.81 -6.17
CA ILE A 343 -17.85 7.25 -5.57
C ILE A 343 -17.02 6.51 -6.61
N ASP A 344 -17.65 5.66 -7.43
CA ASP A 344 -16.97 4.86 -8.45
C ASP A 344 -16.30 5.72 -9.53
N THR A 345 -16.96 6.80 -9.95
CA THR A 345 -16.49 7.66 -11.04
C THR A 345 -15.69 8.88 -10.58
N GLY A 346 -15.84 9.29 -9.32
CA GLY A 346 -15.28 10.55 -8.78
C GLY A 346 -13.79 10.51 -8.47
N SER A 347 -13.09 9.40 -8.71
CA SER A 347 -11.64 9.32 -8.48
C SER A 347 -10.96 8.40 -9.47
N ARG A 348 -9.75 8.77 -9.86
CA ARG A 348 -8.86 7.90 -10.64
C ARG A 348 -8.24 6.77 -9.82
N TYR A 349 -8.33 6.85 -8.50
CA TYR A 349 -7.75 5.88 -7.56
C TYR A 349 -8.75 4.77 -7.22
N ALA A 350 -8.22 3.60 -6.87
CA ALA A 350 -9.00 2.45 -6.41
C ALA A 350 -8.16 1.60 -5.45
N LEU A 351 -7.66 2.20 -4.35
CA LEU A 351 -6.85 1.48 -3.37
C LEU A 351 -7.74 0.79 -2.35
N THR A 352 -8.39 1.56 -1.48
CA THR A 352 -9.27 0.99 -0.46
C THR A 352 -10.62 1.71 -0.38
N GLY A 353 -11.61 1.02 0.15
CA GLY A 353 -12.92 1.58 0.41
C GLY A 353 -13.67 0.80 1.49
N ALA A 354 -14.65 1.45 2.11
CA ALA A 354 -15.51 0.79 3.09
C ALA A 354 -16.97 1.19 2.97
N VAL A 355 -17.86 0.25 3.32
CA VAL A 355 -19.28 0.50 3.56
C VAL A 355 -19.62 0.28 5.04
N ILE A 356 -20.32 1.21 5.64
CA ILE A 356 -20.86 1.09 7.00
C ILE A 356 -22.39 0.99 6.88
N ALA A 357 -22.93 -0.17 7.19
CA ALA A 357 -24.37 -0.45 7.12
C ALA A 357 -24.74 -1.69 7.93
N ASP A 358 -25.87 -1.65 8.63
CA ASP A 358 -26.49 -2.84 9.23
C ASP A 358 -27.45 -3.54 8.23
N ASP A 359 -27.97 -2.80 7.25
CA ASP A 359 -28.78 -3.37 6.17
C ASP A 359 -27.93 -4.20 5.22
N ARG A 360 -28.18 -5.51 5.21
CA ARG A 360 -27.45 -6.46 4.38
C ARG A 360 -27.59 -6.20 2.88
N GLN A 361 -28.78 -5.73 2.43
CA GLN A 361 -28.99 -5.42 1.02
C GLN A 361 -28.17 -4.21 0.59
N ALA A 362 -28.07 -3.18 1.43
CA ALA A 362 -27.21 -2.03 1.18
C ALA A 362 -25.74 -2.44 1.06
N VAL A 363 -25.26 -3.37 1.91
CA VAL A 363 -23.90 -3.91 1.82
C VAL A 363 -23.69 -4.64 0.49
N LEU A 364 -24.61 -5.51 0.07
CA LEU A 364 -24.50 -6.25 -1.19
C LEU A 364 -24.51 -5.32 -2.40
N THR A 365 -25.37 -4.29 -2.39
CA THR A 365 -25.41 -3.26 -3.43
C THR A 365 -24.08 -2.50 -3.52
N ALA A 366 -23.49 -2.10 -2.39
CA ALA A 366 -22.18 -1.44 -2.38
C ALA A 366 -21.06 -2.37 -2.92
N LEU A 367 -21.04 -3.64 -2.51
CA LEU A 367 -20.05 -4.61 -2.97
C LEU A 367 -20.12 -4.82 -4.49
N ASP A 368 -21.30 -4.82 -5.07
CA ASP A 368 -21.48 -4.97 -6.53
C ASP A 368 -21.12 -3.70 -7.29
N ARG A 369 -21.71 -2.55 -6.89
CA ARG A 369 -21.51 -1.26 -7.57
C ARG A 369 -20.05 -0.76 -7.49
N LEU A 370 -19.39 -0.97 -6.36
CA LEU A 370 -18.03 -0.48 -6.08
C LEU A 370 -16.94 -1.53 -6.31
N ARG A 371 -17.24 -2.65 -7.00
CA ARG A 371 -16.30 -3.76 -7.21
C ARG A 371 -14.97 -3.35 -7.88
N PHE A 372 -14.95 -2.25 -8.64
CA PHE A 372 -13.76 -1.70 -9.29
C PHE A 372 -13.22 -0.43 -8.62
N ALA A 373 -13.92 0.10 -7.61
CA ALA A 373 -13.53 1.33 -6.92
C ALA A 373 -12.51 1.11 -5.80
N ALA A 374 -12.21 -0.14 -5.44
CA ALA A 374 -11.24 -0.47 -4.40
C ALA A 374 -10.59 -1.83 -4.65
N GLY A 375 -9.28 -1.92 -4.46
CA GLY A 375 -8.55 -3.17 -4.43
C GLY A 375 -8.77 -3.94 -3.12
N ASN A 376 -8.91 -3.21 -1.99
CA ASN A 376 -9.30 -3.77 -0.70
C ASN A 376 -10.60 -3.12 -0.24
N PHE A 377 -11.63 -3.92 0.03
CA PHE A 377 -12.95 -3.43 0.43
C PHE A 377 -13.32 -3.95 1.83
N TYR A 378 -13.83 -3.06 2.67
CA TYR A 378 -14.16 -3.35 4.07
C TYR A 378 -15.64 -3.14 4.34
N VAL A 379 -16.21 -3.93 5.23
CA VAL A 379 -17.59 -3.82 5.68
C VAL A 379 -17.60 -3.60 7.19
N ASN A 380 -18.23 -2.53 7.63
CA ASN A 380 -18.33 -2.13 9.04
C ASN A 380 -16.98 -1.97 9.75
N ASP A 381 -15.95 -1.54 8.99
CA ASP A 381 -14.63 -1.20 9.51
C ASP A 381 -14.05 -0.01 8.73
N LYS A 382 -12.95 0.57 9.22
CA LYS A 382 -12.17 1.57 8.49
C LYS A 382 -11.45 0.91 7.30
N PRO A 383 -11.23 1.59 6.17
CA PRO A 383 -10.59 1.02 4.98
C PRO A 383 -9.05 0.95 5.07
N THR A 384 -8.48 1.02 6.24
CA THR A 384 -7.02 1.00 6.46
C THR A 384 -6.63 0.00 7.56
N GLY A 385 -5.36 -0.44 7.56
CA GLY A 385 -4.85 -1.41 8.53
C GLY A 385 -5.05 -2.86 8.08
N ALA A 386 -4.81 -3.14 6.80
CA ALA A 386 -4.74 -4.51 6.29
C ALA A 386 -3.71 -5.33 7.08
N VAL A 387 -4.03 -6.58 7.38
CA VAL A 387 -3.17 -7.52 8.11
C VAL A 387 -2.66 -8.58 7.14
N VAL A 388 -1.34 -8.76 7.09
CA VAL A 388 -0.70 -9.78 6.25
C VAL A 388 -1.27 -11.17 6.57
N GLY A 389 -1.57 -11.94 5.53
CA GLY A 389 -2.21 -13.24 5.67
C GLY A 389 -3.73 -13.21 5.84
N ARG A 390 -4.33 -12.01 6.01
CA ARG A 390 -5.79 -11.82 6.11
C ARG A 390 -6.36 -11.01 4.96
N GLN A 391 -5.77 -9.84 4.69
CA GLN A 391 -6.17 -8.96 3.58
C GLN A 391 -4.96 -8.70 2.69
N PRO A 392 -4.70 -9.52 1.65
CA PRO A 392 -3.68 -9.22 0.66
C PRO A 392 -3.89 -7.82 0.08
N PHE A 393 -2.83 -6.98 0.15
CA PHE A 393 -2.97 -5.56 -0.09
C PHE A 393 -2.55 -5.18 -1.51
N GLY A 394 -3.38 -4.36 -2.16
CA GLY A 394 -3.06 -3.81 -3.47
C GLY A 394 -4.21 -3.03 -4.06
N GLY A 395 -3.88 -1.94 -4.77
CA GLY A 395 -4.81 -1.04 -5.43
C GLY A 395 -4.87 -1.21 -6.94
N ALA A 396 -6.03 -0.92 -7.50
CA ALA A 396 -6.28 -0.90 -8.95
C ALA A 396 -6.33 0.54 -9.49
N ARG A 397 -6.65 0.71 -10.77
CA ARG A 397 -6.68 2.00 -11.47
C ARG A 397 -5.38 2.78 -11.24
N GLY A 398 -5.46 4.06 -10.87
CA GLY A 398 -4.31 4.91 -10.57
C GLY A 398 -3.58 4.57 -9.27
N SER A 399 -4.05 3.61 -8.47
CA SER A 399 -3.44 3.22 -7.19
C SER A 399 -2.44 2.08 -7.30
N GLY A 400 -2.22 1.50 -8.47
CA GLY A 400 -1.17 0.51 -8.64
C GLY A 400 -1.54 -0.66 -9.55
N THR A 401 -0.69 -1.68 -9.51
CA THR A 401 -0.80 -2.87 -10.36
C THR A 401 -1.57 -4.02 -9.72
N ASN A 402 -2.01 -3.83 -8.48
CA ASN A 402 -2.86 -4.76 -7.72
C ASN A 402 -2.28 -6.18 -7.58
N ASP A 403 -0.97 -6.28 -7.40
CA ASP A 403 -0.25 -7.56 -7.30
C ASP A 403 -0.34 -8.21 -5.90
N LYS A 404 -1.18 -7.68 -5.01
CA LYS A 404 -1.54 -8.25 -3.71
C LYS A 404 -0.35 -8.61 -2.84
N ALA A 405 0.35 -7.59 -2.31
CA ALA A 405 1.40 -7.77 -1.30
C ALA A 405 0.91 -8.61 -0.12
N GLY A 406 1.77 -9.49 0.39
CA GLY A 406 1.38 -10.47 1.44
C GLY A 406 0.54 -11.63 0.90
N SER A 407 0.77 -12.03 -0.35
CA SER A 407 0.14 -13.19 -0.98
C SER A 407 1.07 -13.88 -2.00
N PRO A 408 0.73 -15.11 -2.43
CA PRO A 408 1.46 -15.78 -3.51
C PRO A 408 1.48 -14.99 -4.82
N LEU A 409 0.46 -14.16 -5.09
CA LEU A 409 0.35 -13.38 -6.33
C LEU A 409 1.52 -12.39 -6.46
N ASN A 410 1.91 -11.71 -5.37
CA ASN A 410 3.07 -10.83 -5.39
C ASN A 410 4.37 -11.59 -5.64
N LEU A 411 4.57 -12.72 -4.96
CA LEU A 411 5.80 -13.51 -5.09
C LEU A 411 5.98 -14.08 -6.50
N LEU A 412 4.91 -14.47 -7.17
CA LEU A 412 4.94 -14.97 -8.56
C LEU A 412 5.48 -13.92 -9.54
N ARG A 413 5.34 -12.63 -9.22
CA ARG A 413 5.92 -11.56 -10.05
C ARG A 413 7.45 -11.61 -10.11
N TRP A 414 8.07 -12.23 -9.12
CA TRP A 414 9.52 -12.30 -8.96
C TRP A 414 10.13 -13.63 -9.41
N THR A 415 9.38 -14.41 -10.20
CA THR A 415 9.85 -15.68 -10.78
C THR A 415 9.75 -15.69 -12.29
N SER A 416 10.68 -16.41 -12.94
CA SER A 416 10.66 -16.72 -14.38
C SER A 416 10.53 -18.23 -14.53
N ALA A 417 9.32 -18.73 -14.61
CA ALA A 417 9.03 -20.16 -14.66
C ALA A 417 9.58 -20.80 -15.94
N ARG A 418 10.28 -21.93 -15.79
CA ARG A 418 10.76 -22.77 -16.89
C ARG A 418 10.09 -24.12 -16.83
N SER A 419 9.31 -24.48 -17.84
CA SER A 419 8.77 -25.82 -17.98
C SER A 419 9.83 -26.78 -18.50
N ILE A 420 9.97 -27.93 -17.86
CA ILE A 420 10.90 -28.98 -18.22
C ILE A 420 10.09 -30.25 -18.45
N LYS A 421 10.22 -30.84 -19.64
CA LYS A 421 9.75 -32.19 -19.94
C LYS A 421 10.94 -33.12 -20.05
N GLU A 422 10.98 -34.16 -19.27
CA GLU A 422 11.96 -35.24 -19.36
C GLU A 422 11.26 -36.50 -19.82
N THR A 423 11.65 -37.04 -20.98
CA THR A 423 11.01 -38.21 -21.58
C THR A 423 11.90 -39.43 -21.38
N PHE A 424 11.39 -40.43 -20.66
CA PHE A 424 12.10 -41.68 -20.43
C PHE A 424 11.85 -42.73 -21.52
N VAL A 425 10.73 -42.59 -22.22
CA VAL A 425 10.38 -43.45 -23.36
C VAL A 425 10.24 -42.52 -24.61
N ALA A 426 11.37 -42.26 -25.22
CA ALA A 426 11.39 -41.39 -26.40
C ALA A 426 10.83 -42.10 -27.64
N ALA A 427 10.15 -41.34 -28.52
CA ALA A 427 9.77 -41.83 -29.82
C ALA A 427 11.05 -42.09 -30.65
N THR A 428 11.13 -43.26 -31.26
CA THR A 428 12.26 -43.66 -32.12
C THR A 428 11.91 -43.66 -33.62
N ASP A 429 10.64 -43.42 -33.95
CA ASP A 429 10.11 -43.29 -35.28
C ASP A 429 9.40 -41.94 -35.46
N HIS A 430 9.44 -41.41 -36.70
CA HIS A 430 8.75 -40.17 -37.06
C HIS A 430 7.32 -40.42 -37.57
N ILE A 431 6.95 -41.71 -37.77
CA ILE A 431 5.62 -42.11 -38.27
C ILE A 431 4.58 -41.89 -37.17
N TYR A 432 3.55 -41.10 -37.45
CA TYR A 432 2.41 -40.94 -36.59
C TYR A 432 1.38 -42.08 -36.78
N PRO A 433 0.56 -42.41 -35.75
CA PRO A 433 -0.41 -43.50 -35.85
C PRO A 433 -1.33 -43.46 -37.07
N HIS A 434 -1.73 -42.27 -37.52
CA HIS A 434 -2.57 -42.11 -38.71
C HIS A 434 -1.84 -42.33 -40.02
N MET A 435 -0.52 -42.41 -40.00
CA MET A 435 0.33 -42.69 -41.19
C MET A 435 0.71 -44.15 -41.26
N ALA A 436 0.48 -44.93 -40.19
CA ALA A 436 0.70 -46.37 -40.23
C ALA A 436 -0.37 -46.98 -41.16
N VAL A 437 0.07 -47.56 -42.28
CA VAL A 437 -0.81 -48.37 -43.15
C VAL A 437 -0.78 -49.79 -42.64
N ASP A 438 -1.95 -50.37 -42.32
CA ASP A 438 -2.10 -51.78 -41.92
C ASP A 438 -1.59 -52.74 -43.00
#